data_1db14a8506711c29af0bf30e02b25c4a
#
_entry.id   1db14a8506711c29af0bf30e02b25c4a
#
_cell.length_a   1.000
_cell.length_b   1.000
_cell.length_c   1.000
_cell.angle_alpha   90.00
_cell.angle_beta   90.00
_cell.angle_gamma   90.00
#
_symmetry.space_group_name_H-M   'P 1'
#
loop_
_entity.id
_entity.type
_entity.pdbx_description
1 polymer ?
#
loop_
_entity_poly.entity_id
_entity_poly.type
_entity_poly.pdbx_seq_one_letter_code
_entity_poly.pdbx_strand_id
1 'polypeptide(L)'
;MTAPVLSARALTVKFGGLTALDALELSLEAGELLGLIGPNGSGKTTFFNCVTGLVRPVAGRVAVGEVDITGAAPGAVCAAGVARTFQRSRLCLPLTVFDNLMIGNHRQLDLGLWTNLVRRDRLRRQHDEGVEAARQLLAAFSPSLAARLFEAAASLTMIDRRRVEVCRALIGRPRILLLDEPSAGMTHDETREFMDDLLAVRERMPELAVILIEHEMGLIERVTQRCVVLSYGEKIAEGGFREVAAHARVRQAYLGED
;
A
#
# COMPACT_ATOMS: atom_id res chain seq x y z
N MET A 1 -24.04 6.53 -7.34
CA MET A 1 -22.82 5.70 -7.13
C MET A 1 -21.63 6.63 -7.35
N THR A 2 -20.81 6.81 -6.36
CA THR A 2 -19.56 7.58 -6.46
C THR A 2 -18.59 6.83 -7.38
N ALA A 3 -17.79 7.57 -8.17
CA ALA A 3 -16.78 6.95 -9.02
C ALA A 3 -15.69 6.30 -8.15
N PRO A 4 -15.20 5.10 -8.51
CA PRO A 4 -14.17 4.41 -7.75
C PRO A 4 -12.86 5.23 -7.68
N VAL A 5 -12.16 5.16 -6.55
CA VAL A 5 -10.88 5.87 -6.37
C VAL A 5 -9.76 5.22 -7.19
N LEU A 6 -9.82 3.90 -7.44
CA LEU A 6 -8.97 3.16 -8.37
C LEU A 6 -9.84 2.31 -9.28
N SER A 7 -9.55 2.30 -10.57
CA SER A 7 -10.14 1.37 -11.52
C SER A 7 -9.08 0.75 -12.43
N ALA A 8 -9.14 -0.56 -12.60
CA ALA A 8 -8.43 -1.30 -13.62
C ALA A 8 -9.47 -1.93 -14.55
N ARG A 9 -9.33 -1.72 -15.88
CA ARG A 9 -10.29 -2.20 -16.89
C ARG A 9 -9.55 -2.98 -17.97
N ALA A 10 -9.96 -4.23 -18.16
CA ALA A 10 -9.39 -5.17 -19.13
C ALA A 10 -7.84 -5.22 -19.07
N LEU A 11 -7.28 -5.16 -17.84
CA LEU A 11 -5.85 -5.00 -17.64
C LEU A 11 -5.12 -6.28 -17.98
N THR A 12 -4.24 -6.23 -18.99
CA THR A 12 -3.47 -7.38 -19.46
C THR A 12 -1.98 -7.10 -19.37
N VAL A 13 -1.25 -8.02 -18.72
CA VAL A 13 0.21 -7.95 -18.56
C VAL A 13 0.82 -9.26 -19.04
N LYS A 14 1.84 -9.17 -19.92
CA LYS A 14 2.56 -10.32 -20.46
C LYS A 14 4.07 -10.19 -20.22
N PHE A 15 4.70 -11.31 -19.89
CA PHE A 15 6.15 -11.44 -19.79
C PHE A 15 6.59 -12.55 -20.78
N GLY A 16 7.08 -12.14 -21.97
CA GLY A 16 7.34 -13.08 -23.04
C GLY A 16 6.07 -13.83 -23.45
N GLY A 17 6.10 -15.15 -23.34
CA GLY A 17 4.94 -16.01 -23.64
C GLY A 17 3.95 -16.18 -22.48
N LEU A 18 4.28 -15.71 -21.27
CA LEU A 18 3.43 -15.86 -20.09
C LEU A 18 2.47 -14.68 -19.95
N THR A 19 1.17 -14.92 -19.89
CA THR A 19 0.17 -13.92 -19.49
C THR A 19 0.05 -13.94 -17.99
N ALA A 20 0.51 -12.86 -17.33
CA ALA A 20 0.52 -12.73 -15.87
C ALA A 20 -0.74 -12.05 -15.33
N LEU A 21 -1.42 -11.23 -16.15
CA LEU A 21 -2.77 -10.72 -15.92
C LEU A 21 -3.52 -10.80 -17.24
N ASP A 22 -4.75 -11.31 -17.21
CA ASP A 22 -5.59 -11.45 -18.38
C ASP A 22 -6.92 -10.71 -18.20
N ALA A 23 -7.08 -9.62 -18.95
CA ALA A 23 -8.28 -8.76 -18.97
C ALA A 23 -8.85 -8.46 -17.56
N LEU A 24 -7.99 -8.25 -16.58
CA LEU A 24 -8.40 -8.05 -15.18
C LEU A 24 -9.26 -6.79 -15.01
N GLU A 25 -10.43 -6.96 -14.37
CA GLU A 25 -11.32 -5.90 -13.93
C GLU A 25 -11.28 -5.80 -12.41
N LEU A 26 -10.90 -4.63 -11.87
CA LEU A 26 -10.90 -4.36 -10.45
C LEU A 26 -11.24 -2.90 -10.18
N SER A 27 -12.12 -2.64 -9.22
CA SER A 27 -12.40 -1.30 -8.70
C SER A 27 -12.14 -1.25 -7.19
N LEU A 28 -11.80 -0.06 -6.69
CA LEU A 28 -11.63 0.24 -5.27
C LEU A 28 -12.37 1.54 -4.97
N GLU A 29 -13.23 1.50 -3.96
CA GLU A 29 -13.98 2.66 -3.52
C GLU A 29 -13.19 3.50 -2.50
N ALA A 30 -13.54 4.78 -2.34
CA ALA A 30 -12.93 5.62 -1.31
C ALA A 30 -13.22 5.04 0.09
N GLY A 31 -12.20 5.00 0.95
CA GLY A 31 -12.32 4.45 2.30
C GLY A 31 -12.47 2.93 2.37
N GLU A 32 -12.43 2.20 1.25
CA GLU A 32 -12.52 0.74 1.24
C GLU A 32 -11.21 0.08 1.64
N LEU A 33 -11.28 -1.05 2.39
CA LEU A 33 -10.19 -1.99 2.59
C LEU A 33 -10.51 -3.28 1.83
N LEU A 34 -9.87 -3.44 0.67
CA LEU A 34 -10.02 -4.56 -0.24
C LEU A 34 -8.93 -5.60 0.00
N GLY A 35 -9.30 -6.86 0.19
CA GLY A 35 -8.37 -7.99 0.17
C GLY A 35 -8.09 -8.46 -1.27
N LEU A 36 -6.85 -8.48 -1.70
CA LEU A 36 -6.44 -9.09 -2.96
C LEU A 36 -5.75 -10.42 -2.66
N ILE A 37 -6.46 -11.51 -2.85
CA ILE A 37 -6.03 -12.85 -2.44
C ILE A 37 -5.89 -13.80 -3.66
N GLY A 38 -5.27 -14.94 -3.45
CA GLY A 38 -5.03 -15.95 -4.48
C GLY A 38 -3.72 -16.69 -4.24
N PRO A 39 -3.51 -17.86 -4.86
CA PRO A 39 -2.29 -18.64 -4.72
C PRO A 39 -1.05 -17.88 -5.20
N ASN A 40 0.13 -18.41 -4.89
CA ASN A 40 1.39 -17.85 -5.39
C ASN A 40 1.40 -17.92 -6.93
N GLY A 41 1.90 -16.85 -7.57
CA GLY A 41 1.90 -16.75 -9.03
C GLY A 41 0.57 -16.35 -9.66
N SER A 42 -0.50 -16.09 -8.89
CA SER A 42 -1.81 -15.70 -9.42
C SER A 42 -1.88 -14.29 -10.04
N GLY A 43 -0.83 -13.46 -9.94
CA GLY A 43 -0.78 -12.13 -10.54
C GLY A 43 -0.91 -10.96 -9.57
N LYS A 44 -1.10 -11.17 -8.25
CA LYS A 44 -1.27 -10.10 -7.25
C LYS A 44 -0.17 -9.04 -7.28
N THR A 45 1.08 -9.47 -7.15
CA THR A 45 2.25 -8.57 -7.19
C THR A 45 2.41 -7.92 -8.58
N THR A 46 2.05 -8.63 -9.66
CA THR A 46 2.04 -8.07 -11.02
C THR A 46 1.01 -6.94 -11.12
N PHE A 47 -0.18 -7.10 -10.56
CA PHE A 47 -1.18 -6.04 -10.47
C PHE A 47 -0.63 -4.82 -9.71
N PHE A 48 -0.04 -5.01 -8.53
CA PHE A 48 0.59 -3.92 -7.78
C PHE A 48 1.70 -3.23 -8.57
N ASN A 49 2.55 -4.00 -9.26
CA ASN A 49 3.62 -3.46 -10.10
C ASN A 49 3.05 -2.64 -11.26
N CYS A 50 1.94 -3.09 -11.85
CA CYS A 50 1.29 -2.37 -12.94
C CYS A 50 0.66 -1.06 -12.44
N VAL A 51 -0.10 -1.09 -11.33
CA VAL A 51 -0.70 0.10 -10.71
C VAL A 51 0.37 1.12 -10.31
N THR A 52 1.54 0.68 -9.84
CA THR A 52 2.63 1.57 -9.39
C THR A 52 3.61 1.99 -10.49
N GLY A 53 3.34 1.64 -11.76
CA GLY A 53 4.16 2.04 -12.91
C GLY A 53 5.49 1.32 -13.02
N LEU A 54 5.70 0.21 -12.27
CA LEU A 54 6.90 -0.64 -12.36
C LEU A 54 6.82 -1.63 -13.53
N VAL A 55 5.60 -1.96 -13.96
CA VAL A 55 5.32 -2.82 -15.11
C VAL A 55 4.31 -2.13 -16.00
N ARG A 56 4.57 -2.08 -17.31
CA ARG A 56 3.63 -1.51 -18.28
C ARG A 56 2.69 -2.60 -18.79
N PRO A 57 1.36 -2.38 -18.77
CA PRO A 57 0.41 -3.32 -19.35
C PRO A 57 0.52 -3.33 -20.89
N VAL A 58 0.18 -4.46 -21.49
CA VAL A 58 0.09 -4.59 -22.97
C VAL A 58 -1.29 -4.17 -23.49
N ALA A 59 -2.33 -4.23 -22.63
CA ALA A 59 -3.68 -3.78 -22.93
C ALA A 59 -4.41 -3.38 -21.64
N GLY A 60 -5.54 -2.67 -21.80
CA GLY A 60 -6.36 -2.21 -20.70
C GLY A 60 -5.94 -0.85 -20.15
N ARG A 61 -6.60 -0.42 -19.07
CA ARG A 61 -6.38 0.88 -18.44
C ARG A 61 -6.37 0.77 -16.93
N VAL A 62 -5.59 1.64 -16.28
CA VAL A 62 -5.61 1.90 -14.84
C VAL A 62 -5.82 3.39 -14.61
N ALA A 63 -6.78 3.75 -13.77
CA ALA A 63 -7.05 5.15 -13.44
C ALA A 63 -7.23 5.36 -11.93
N VAL A 64 -6.81 6.52 -11.42
CA VAL A 64 -7.05 7.01 -10.06
C VAL A 64 -8.08 8.15 -10.16
N GLY A 65 -9.33 7.86 -9.77
CA GLY A 65 -10.45 8.73 -10.11
C GLY A 65 -10.53 8.95 -11.62
N GLU A 66 -10.40 10.21 -12.07
CA GLU A 66 -10.42 10.57 -13.49
C GLU A 66 -9.02 10.56 -14.15
N VAL A 67 -7.95 10.41 -13.37
CA VAL A 67 -6.58 10.48 -13.87
C VAL A 67 -6.13 9.12 -14.39
N ASP A 68 -5.90 9.01 -15.70
CA ASP A 68 -5.31 7.81 -16.32
C ASP A 68 -3.81 7.71 -15.93
N ILE A 69 -3.45 6.61 -15.28
CA ILE A 69 -2.08 6.30 -14.86
C ILE A 69 -1.50 5.10 -15.62
N THR A 70 -2.13 4.67 -16.69
CA THR A 70 -1.73 3.48 -17.47
C THR A 70 -0.31 3.62 -18.00
N GLY A 71 0.62 2.79 -17.50
CA GLY A 71 2.04 2.84 -17.89
C GLY A 71 2.77 4.14 -17.53
N ALA A 72 2.18 4.95 -16.64
CA ALA A 72 2.82 6.16 -16.13
C ALA A 72 4.05 5.82 -15.27
N ALA A 73 5.03 6.71 -15.23
CA ALA A 73 6.21 6.55 -14.37
C ALA A 73 5.81 6.57 -12.88
N PRO A 74 6.54 5.86 -11.98
CA PRO A 74 6.21 5.78 -10.56
C PRO A 74 6.02 7.13 -9.86
N GLY A 75 6.79 8.15 -10.26
CA GLY A 75 6.62 9.52 -9.73
C GLY A 75 5.27 10.15 -10.09
N ALA A 76 4.75 9.91 -11.30
CA ALA A 76 3.43 10.38 -11.73
C ALA A 76 2.30 9.60 -11.00
N VAL A 77 2.48 8.31 -10.79
CA VAL A 77 1.55 7.46 -10.01
C VAL A 77 1.49 7.94 -8.56
N CYS A 78 2.63 8.20 -7.94
CA CYS A 78 2.70 8.80 -6.60
C CYS A 78 2.01 10.17 -6.58
N ALA A 79 2.16 10.97 -7.67
CA ALA A 79 1.49 12.26 -7.84
C ALA A 79 -0.03 12.14 -7.91
N ALA A 80 -0.56 11.07 -8.48
CA ALA A 80 -1.99 10.78 -8.51
C ALA A 80 -2.54 10.32 -7.15
N GLY A 81 -1.68 10.10 -6.14
CA GLY A 81 -2.08 9.76 -4.77
C GLY A 81 -2.01 8.27 -4.45
N VAL A 82 -1.20 7.49 -5.16
CA VAL A 82 -0.95 6.08 -4.85
C VAL A 82 0.35 5.94 -4.07
N ALA A 83 0.31 5.26 -2.92
CA ALA A 83 1.48 4.85 -2.17
C ALA A 83 1.51 3.32 -2.03
N ARG A 84 2.70 2.75 -1.86
CA ARG A 84 2.90 1.30 -1.69
C ARG A 84 3.97 1.01 -0.66
N THR A 85 3.74 0.00 0.17
CA THR A 85 4.80 -0.70 0.90
C THR A 85 5.30 -1.88 0.07
N PHE A 86 6.47 -2.40 0.41
CA PHE A 86 7.05 -3.53 -0.29
C PHE A 86 7.23 -4.70 0.69
N GLN A 87 7.15 -5.92 0.18
CA GLN A 87 7.34 -7.15 0.93
C GLN A 87 8.66 -7.17 1.73
N ARG A 88 9.75 -6.69 1.12
CA ARG A 88 11.02 -6.48 1.83
C ARG A 88 11.12 -5.05 2.31
N SER A 89 11.51 -4.86 3.57
CA SER A 89 11.75 -3.54 4.13
C SER A 89 12.70 -2.71 3.26
N ARG A 90 12.25 -1.50 2.92
CA ARG A 90 13.03 -0.51 2.16
C ARG A 90 13.35 0.71 3.00
N LEU A 91 13.42 0.56 4.32
CA LEU A 91 13.93 1.62 5.18
C LEU A 91 15.43 1.78 4.97
N CYS A 92 15.86 3.02 4.97
CA CYS A 92 17.28 3.35 5.05
C CYS A 92 17.72 3.21 6.52
N LEU A 93 18.21 2.02 6.89
CA LEU A 93 18.47 1.67 8.29
C LEU A 93 19.47 2.62 9.01
N PRO A 94 20.50 3.18 8.35
CA PRO A 94 21.40 4.15 8.98
C PRO A 94 20.77 5.51 9.25
N LEU A 95 19.68 5.86 8.56
CA LEU A 95 18.96 7.13 8.75
C LEU A 95 18.02 7.06 9.94
N THR A 96 17.66 8.22 10.49
CA THR A 96 16.66 8.30 11.55
C THR A 96 15.27 7.90 11.07
N VAL A 97 14.36 7.62 12.02
CA VAL A 97 12.95 7.42 11.72
C VAL A 97 12.39 8.64 10.99
N PHE A 98 12.70 9.84 11.48
CA PHE A 98 12.29 11.10 10.84
C PHE A 98 12.75 11.20 9.39
N ASP A 99 14.02 10.95 9.10
CA ASP A 99 14.55 11.03 7.74
C ASP A 99 13.85 10.02 6.81
N ASN A 100 13.59 8.80 7.30
CA ASN A 100 12.84 7.80 6.54
C ASN A 100 11.42 8.27 6.21
N LEU A 101 10.73 8.93 7.14
CA LEU A 101 9.40 9.50 6.87
C LEU A 101 9.51 10.65 5.86
N MET A 102 10.50 11.52 5.99
CA MET A 102 10.67 12.66 5.08
C MET A 102 10.99 12.24 3.64
N ILE A 103 11.62 11.09 3.43
CA ILE A 103 11.72 10.47 2.09
C ILE A 103 10.32 10.24 1.48
N GLY A 104 9.35 9.78 2.29
CA GLY A 104 7.96 9.62 1.85
C GLY A 104 7.24 10.95 1.60
N ASN A 105 7.66 12.00 2.30
CA ASN A 105 7.06 13.35 2.22
C ASN A 105 7.66 14.25 1.15
N HIS A 106 8.60 13.75 0.34
CA HIS A 106 9.41 14.55 -0.61
C HIS A 106 8.59 15.47 -1.53
N ARG A 107 7.34 15.11 -1.84
CA ARG A 107 6.45 15.90 -2.70
C ARG A 107 5.89 17.16 -2.04
N GLN A 108 5.80 17.17 -0.71
CA GLN A 108 5.33 18.33 0.06
C GLN A 108 6.47 19.24 0.49
N LEU A 109 7.73 18.78 0.30
CA LEU A 109 8.91 19.54 0.64
C LEU A 109 9.29 20.51 -0.50
N ASP A 110 9.51 21.77 -0.16
CA ASP A 110 10.11 22.73 -1.08
C ASP A 110 11.64 22.49 -1.12
N LEU A 111 12.08 21.74 -2.13
CA LEU A 111 13.49 21.41 -2.34
C LEU A 111 14.19 22.41 -3.27
N GLY A 112 13.58 23.55 -3.57
CA GLY A 112 14.15 24.59 -4.43
C GLY A 112 15.47 25.12 -3.90
N LEU A 113 16.51 25.22 -4.75
CA LEU A 113 17.85 25.69 -4.37
C LEU A 113 17.79 27.09 -3.72
N TRP A 114 17.01 28.00 -4.27
CA TRP A 114 16.82 29.36 -3.74
C TRP A 114 16.14 29.37 -2.38
N THR A 115 15.15 28.52 -2.16
CA THR A 115 14.49 28.40 -0.85
C THR A 115 15.49 27.92 0.20
N ASN A 116 16.32 26.95 -0.14
CA ASN A 116 17.34 26.40 0.74
C ASN A 116 18.47 27.39 1.09
N LEU A 117 18.82 28.27 0.15
CA LEU A 117 19.92 29.25 0.36
C LEU A 117 19.46 30.54 1.06
N VAL A 118 18.26 31.03 0.73
CA VAL A 118 17.85 32.41 1.09
C VAL A 118 16.72 32.43 2.14
N ARG A 119 15.83 31.41 2.19
CA ARG A 119 14.66 31.42 3.07
C ARG A 119 14.79 30.43 4.22
N ARG A 120 15.76 30.66 5.11
CA ARG A 120 16.01 29.79 6.27
C ARG A 120 14.83 29.71 7.26
N ASP A 121 14.05 30.77 7.38
CA ASP A 121 12.82 30.78 8.19
C ASP A 121 11.75 29.83 7.63
N ARG A 122 11.61 29.75 6.31
CA ARG A 122 10.70 28.82 5.66
C ARG A 122 11.15 27.36 5.83
N LEU A 123 12.45 27.10 5.70
CA LEU A 123 13.02 25.77 5.94
C LEU A 123 12.79 25.30 7.38
N ARG A 124 12.99 26.18 8.37
CA ARG A 124 12.72 25.83 9.77
C ARG A 124 11.25 25.48 9.98
N ARG A 125 10.33 26.33 9.51
CA ARG A 125 8.89 26.03 9.59
C ARG A 125 8.53 24.71 8.93
N GLN A 126 9.02 24.44 7.71
CA GLN A 126 8.78 23.19 7.00
C GLN A 126 9.34 21.97 7.78
N HIS A 127 10.51 22.13 8.41
CA HIS A 127 11.08 21.10 9.27
C HIS A 127 10.20 20.84 10.50
N ASP A 128 9.80 21.90 11.21
CA ASP A 128 8.99 21.81 12.43
C ASP A 128 7.61 21.20 12.14
N GLU A 129 6.97 21.61 11.02
CA GLU A 129 5.72 21.01 10.53
C GLU A 129 5.91 19.53 10.18
N GLY A 130 7.04 19.18 9.57
CA GLY A 130 7.40 17.79 9.25
C GLY A 130 7.60 16.94 10.50
N VAL A 131 8.27 17.49 11.52
CA VAL A 131 8.46 16.82 12.83
C VAL A 131 7.13 16.56 13.51
N GLU A 132 6.24 17.56 13.53
CA GLU A 132 4.93 17.42 14.15
C GLU A 132 4.05 16.41 13.41
N ALA A 133 3.99 16.48 12.08
CA ALA A 133 3.25 15.53 11.26
C ALA A 133 3.78 14.09 11.45
N ALA A 134 5.10 13.92 11.50
CA ALA A 134 5.73 12.63 11.73
C ALA A 134 5.39 12.07 13.13
N ARG A 135 5.46 12.91 14.17
CA ARG A 135 5.09 12.51 15.54
C ARG A 135 3.63 12.10 15.66
N GLN A 136 2.72 12.89 15.09
CA GLN A 136 1.29 12.59 15.12
C GLN A 136 0.98 11.27 14.42
N LEU A 137 1.59 11.04 13.26
CA LEU A 137 1.39 9.80 12.51
C LEU A 137 1.97 8.59 13.24
N LEU A 138 3.19 8.67 13.76
CA LEU A 138 3.81 7.59 14.55
C LEU A 138 3.04 7.31 15.84
N ALA A 139 2.58 8.35 16.55
CA ALA A 139 1.80 8.21 17.77
C ALA A 139 0.44 7.53 17.53
N ALA A 140 -0.08 7.59 16.31
CA ALA A 140 -1.30 6.88 15.93
C ALA A 140 -1.08 5.36 15.84
N PHE A 141 0.15 4.92 15.53
CA PHE A 141 0.56 3.51 15.60
C PHE A 141 1.06 3.14 17.00
N SER A 142 1.98 3.92 17.54
CA SER A 142 2.58 3.65 18.85
C SER A 142 3.17 4.93 19.46
N PRO A 143 2.69 5.37 20.65
CA PRO A 143 3.28 6.51 21.35
C PRO A 143 4.76 6.35 21.67
N SER A 144 5.21 5.13 21.99
CA SER A 144 6.61 4.82 22.25
C SER A 144 7.48 4.99 21.00
N LEU A 145 6.96 4.63 19.82
CA LEU A 145 7.65 4.81 18.54
C LEU A 145 7.78 6.31 18.19
N ALA A 146 6.77 7.12 18.49
CA ALA A 146 6.83 8.56 18.29
C ALA A 146 7.93 9.24 19.12
N ALA A 147 8.24 8.72 20.31
CA ALA A 147 9.34 9.22 21.16
C ALA A 147 10.72 8.94 20.53
N ARG A 148 10.83 7.92 19.67
CA ARG A 148 12.07 7.46 19.02
C ARG A 148 12.29 8.07 17.63
N LEU A 149 11.61 9.19 17.32
CA LEU A 149 11.61 9.85 16.01
C LEU A 149 13.02 10.11 15.43
N PHE A 150 13.97 10.47 16.28
CA PHE A 150 15.36 10.79 15.87
C PHE A 150 16.35 9.65 16.11
N GLU A 151 15.89 8.47 16.49
CA GLU A 151 16.73 7.27 16.53
C GLU A 151 16.94 6.70 15.13
N ALA A 152 18.08 6.00 14.95
CA ALA A 152 18.34 5.27 13.70
C ALA A 152 17.32 4.15 13.52
N ALA A 153 16.79 3.99 12.30
CA ALA A 153 15.84 2.91 12.00
C ALA A 153 16.41 1.50 12.23
N ALA A 154 17.75 1.36 12.26
CA ALA A 154 18.43 0.13 12.59
C ALA A 154 18.17 -0.37 14.02
N SER A 155 17.89 0.54 14.98
CA SER A 155 17.63 0.20 16.39
C SER A 155 16.23 -0.31 16.66
N LEU A 156 15.32 -0.21 15.67
CA LEU A 156 13.92 -0.59 15.80
C LEU A 156 13.73 -2.12 15.72
N THR A 157 12.69 -2.61 16.40
CA THR A 157 12.16 -3.97 16.23
C THR A 157 11.60 -4.17 14.83
N MET A 158 11.32 -5.41 14.42
CA MET A 158 10.72 -5.67 13.10
C MET A 158 9.34 -5.02 12.96
N ILE A 159 8.48 -5.16 13.95
CA ILE A 159 7.14 -4.56 13.95
C ILE A 159 7.21 -3.02 13.86
N ASP A 160 8.10 -2.38 14.63
CA ASP A 160 8.28 -0.94 14.56
C ASP A 160 8.80 -0.47 13.20
N ARG A 161 9.70 -1.24 12.57
CA ARG A 161 10.14 -0.95 11.20
C ARG A 161 8.97 -1.01 10.21
N ARG A 162 8.06 -1.97 10.35
CA ARG A 162 6.85 -2.05 9.52
C ARG A 162 5.91 -0.87 9.76
N ARG A 163 5.72 -0.46 11.02
CA ARG A 163 4.98 0.77 11.36
C ARG A 163 5.58 1.99 10.68
N VAL A 164 6.91 2.15 10.74
CA VAL A 164 7.62 3.26 10.06
C VAL A 164 7.46 3.19 8.54
N GLU A 165 7.47 2.01 7.92
CA GLU A 165 7.24 1.84 6.48
C GLU A 165 5.84 2.32 6.07
N VAL A 166 4.82 1.93 6.84
CA VAL A 166 3.46 2.39 6.58
C VAL A 166 3.34 3.90 6.83
N CYS A 167 3.91 4.42 7.91
CA CYS A 167 3.98 5.87 8.17
C CYS A 167 4.67 6.61 7.02
N ARG A 168 5.79 6.09 6.50
CA ARG A 168 6.47 6.67 5.33
C ARG A 168 5.58 6.70 4.09
N ALA A 169 4.75 5.68 3.88
CA ALA A 169 3.79 5.68 2.78
C ALA A 169 2.63 6.66 3.00
N LEU A 170 2.19 6.85 4.26
CA LEU A 170 1.05 7.67 4.63
C LEU A 170 1.39 9.16 4.81
N ILE A 171 2.64 9.53 5.14
CA ILE A 171 3.03 10.91 5.44
C ILE A 171 2.75 11.86 4.26
N GLY A 172 2.82 11.34 3.03
CA GLY A 172 2.48 12.06 1.79
C GLY A 172 0.98 12.21 1.56
N ARG A 173 0.12 11.76 2.48
CA ARG A 173 -1.35 11.78 2.40
C ARG A 173 -1.88 11.18 1.10
N PRO A 174 -1.59 9.90 0.80
CA PRO A 174 -2.10 9.25 -0.38
C PRO A 174 -3.61 9.05 -0.30
N ARG A 175 -4.26 8.90 -1.45
CA ARG A 175 -5.66 8.46 -1.58
C ARG A 175 -5.78 6.94 -1.51
N ILE A 176 -4.73 6.24 -1.97
CA ILE A 176 -4.67 4.78 -2.09
C ILE A 176 -3.37 4.28 -1.47
N LEU A 177 -3.49 3.30 -0.60
CA LEU A 177 -2.36 2.58 -0.01
C LEU A 177 -2.38 1.11 -0.45
N LEU A 178 -1.30 0.66 -1.08
CA LEU A 178 -1.09 -0.73 -1.46
C LEU A 178 -0.17 -1.40 -0.45
N LEU A 179 -0.66 -2.40 0.26
CA LEU A 179 0.07 -3.17 1.26
C LEU A 179 0.39 -4.57 0.72
N ASP A 180 1.67 -4.86 0.54
CA ASP A 180 2.17 -6.10 -0.04
C ASP A 180 2.79 -6.97 1.05
N GLU A 181 2.01 -7.91 1.60
CA GLU A 181 2.39 -8.82 2.69
C GLU A 181 3.05 -8.10 3.88
N PRO A 182 2.38 -7.09 4.47
CA PRO A 182 3.01 -6.26 5.49
C PRO A 182 3.33 -7.02 6.77
N SER A 183 2.68 -8.16 7.04
CA SER A 183 2.92 -9.01 8.22
C SER A 183 4.06 -10.02 8.02
N ALA A 184 4.67 -10.10 6.83
CA ALA A 184 5.69 -11.10 6.54
C ALA A 184 6.84 -11.08 7.56
N GLY A 185 7.07 -12.23 8.21
CA GLY A 185 8.10 -12.43 9.22
C GLY A 185 7.72 -12.01 10.66
N MET A 186 6.48 -11.61 10.89
CA MET A 186 5.92 -11.36 12.22
C MET A 186 5.34 -12.62 12.84
N THR A 187 5.29 -12.66 14.17
CA THR A 187 4.47 -13.62 14.91
C THR A 187 2.98 -13.30 14.75
N HIS A 188 2.09 -14.24 15.11
CA HIS A 188 0.64 -14.00 15.07
C HIS A 188 0.20 -12.83 15.95
N ASP A 189 0.83 -12.65 17.12
CA ASP A 189 0.49 -11.56 18.03
C ASP A 189 0.96 -10.21 17.47
N GLU A 190 2.18 -10.15 16.93
CA GLU A 190 2.69 -8.94 16.25
C GLU A 190 1.86 -8.58 15.02
N THR A 191 1.44 -9.58 14.24
CA THR A 191 0.56 -9.38 13.07
C THR A 191 -0.78 -8.78 13.50
N ARG A 192 -1.37 -9.31 14.58
CA ARG A 192 -2.64 -8.81 15.11
C ARG A 192 -2.50 -7.38 15.60
N GLU A 193 -1.47 -7.10 16.42
CA GLU A 193 -1.17 -5.77 16.93
C GLU A 193 -0.98 -4.75 15.79
N PHE A 194 -0.13 -5.09 14.81
CA PHE A 194 0.12 -4.25 13.65
C PHE A 194 -1.16 -3.93 12.85
N MET A 195 -2.04 -4.93 12.67
CA MET A 195 -3.30 -4.70 11.94
C MET A 195 -4.30 -3.88 12.73
N ASP A 196 -4.35 -4.03 14.05
CA ASP A 196 -5.18 -3.19 14.92
C ASP A 196 -4.71 -1.72 14.86
N ASP A 197 -3.40 -1.48 14.88
CA ASP A 197 -2.81 -0.18 14.69
C ASP A 197 -3.17 0.42 13.31
N LEU A 198 -3.06 -0.38 12.25
CA LEU A 198 -3.41 0.04 10.89
C LEU A 198 -4.89 0.46 10.78
N LEU A 199 -5.80 -0.32 11.38
CA LEU A 199 -7.22 -0.01 11.41
C LEU A 199 -7.48 1.28 12.18
N ALA A 200 -6.84 1.49 13.35
CA ALA A 200 -6.96 2.71 14.14
C ALA A 200 -6.47 3.96 13.38
N VAL A 201 -5.38 3.83 12.61
CA VAL A 201 -4.89 4.92 11.75
C VAL A 201 -5.88 5.19 10.62
N ARG A 202 -6.46 4.15 10.00
CA ARG A 202 -7.43 4.29 8.94
C ARG A 202 -8.71 5.00 9.40
N GLU A 203 -9.18 4.78 10.64
CA GLU A 203 -10.32 5.51 11.22
C GLU A 203 -10.09 7.03 11.22
N ARG A 204 -8.84 7.48 11.35
CA ARG A 204 -8.47 8.90 11.27
C ARG A 204 -8.33 9.41 9.83
N MET A 205 -8.36 8.50 8.86
CA MET A 205 -8.22 8.78 7.42
C MET A 205 -9.37 8.09 6.64
N PRO A 206 -10.64 8.50 6.85
CA PRO A 206 -11.81 7.77 6.35
C PRO A 206 -11.88 7.64 4.82
N GLU A 207 -11.24 8.56 4.09
CA GLU A 207 -11.16 8.51 2.63
C GLU A 207 -10.02 7.62 2.09
N LEU A 208 -9.11 7.14 2.97
CA LEU A 208 -8.00 6.31 2.56
C LEU A 208 -8.50 4.94 2.12
N ALA A 209 -8.34 4.64 0.84
CA ALA A 209 -8.60 3.32 0.30
C ALA A 209 -7.35 2.44 0.38
N VAL A 210 -7.52 1.17 0.74
CA VAL A 210 -6.40 0.24 0.94
C VAL A 210 -6.63 -1.02 0.13
N ILE A 211 -5.61 -1.50 -0.60
CA ILE A 211 -5.58 -2.88 -1.10
C ILE A 211 -4.53 -3.63 -0.30
N LEU A 212 -4.96 -4.72 0.32
CA LEU A 212 -4.12 -5.58 1.15
C LEU A 212 -3.90 -6.93 0.47
N ILE A 213 -2.62 -7.29 0.24
CA ILE A 213 -2.22 -8.65 -0.11
C ILE A 213 -1.71 -9.31 1.17
N GLU A 214 -2.32 -10.42 1.57
CA GLU A 214 -1.91 -11.24 2.71
C GLU A 214 -2.23 -12.71 2.46
N HIS A 215 -1.52 -13.58 3.18
CA HIS A 215 -1.69 -15.04 3.09
C HIS A 215 -2.48 -15.63 4.25
N GLU A 216 -2.59 -14.91 5.36
CA GLU A 216 -3.34 -15.34 6.53
C GLU A 216 -4.83 -15.06 6.35
N MET A 217 -5.61 -16.10 6.04
CA MET A 217 -7.05 -15.96 5.71
C MET A 217 -7.87 -15.39 6.86
N GLY A 218 -7.55 -15.77 8.11
CA GLY A 218 -8.23 -15.23 9.30
C GLY A 218 -8.01 -13.72 9.47
N LEU A 219 -6.85 -13.23 9.08
CA LEU A 219 -6.55 -11.81 9.06
C LEU A 219 -7.39 -11.09 8.00
N ILE A 220 -7.40 -11.60 6.77
CA ILE A 220 -8.19 -11.04 5.67
C ILE A 220 -9.68 -10.99 6.04
N GLU A 221 -10.26 -12.08 6.60
CA GLU A 221 -11.66 -12.10 7.07
C GLU A 221 -11.93 -10.98 8.07
N ARG A 222 -11.01 -10.73 9.00
CA ARG A 222 -11.17 -9.76 10.08
C ARG A 222 -11.12 -8.31 9.59
N VAL A 223 -10.25 -8.00 8.62
CA VAL A 223 -9.93 -6.59 8.31
C VAL A 223 -10.55 -6.08 7.01
N THR A 224 -10.93 -6.96 6.08
CA THR A 224 -11.41 -6.54 4.76
C THR A 224 -12.94 -6.48 4.67
N GLN A 225 -13.47 -5.53 3.91
CA GLN A 225 -14.90 -5.45 3.61
C GLN A 225 -15.26 -6.32 2.39
N ARG A 226 -14.35 -6.44 1.44
CA ARG A 226 -14.50 -7.17 0.19
C ARG A 226 -13.17 -7.80 -0.18
N CYS A 227 -13.24 -8.95 -0.85
CA CYS A 227 -12.08 -9.65 -1.40
C CYS A 227 -12.23 -9.81 -2.90
N VAL A 228 -11.12 -9.70 -3.61
CA VAL A 228 -10.95 -10.12 -5.00
C VAL A 228 -9.97 -11.28 -5.02
N VAL A 229 -10.36 -12.38 -5.65
CA VAL A 229 -9.54 -13.59 -5.76
C VAL A 229 -8.98 -13.70 -7.16
N LEU A 230 -7.64 -13.77 -7.25
CA LEU A 230 -6.94 -14.02 -8.51
C LEU A 230 -6.45 -15.47 -8.59
N SER A 231 -6.53 -16.03 -9.78
CA SER A 231 -5.91 -17.30 -10.14
C SER A 231 -5.45 -17.24 -11.60
N TYR A 232 -4.18 -17.59 -11.87
CA TYR A 232 -3.57 -17.56 -13.21
C TYR A 232 -3.79 -16.24 -13.98
N GLY A 233 -3.77 -15.10 -13.27
CA GLY A 233 -3.95 -13.77 -13.87
C GLY A 233 -5.39 -13.33 -14.08
N GLU A 234 -6.38 -14.17 -13.78
CA GLU A 234 -7.80 -13.88 -13.89
C GLU A 234 -8.45 -13.62 -12.52
N LYS A 235 -9.50 -12.80 -12.50
CA LYS A 235 -10.40 -12.68 -11.36
C LYS A 235 -11.39 -13.85 -11.37
N ILE A 236 -11.31 -14.73 -10.36
CA ILE A 236 -12.17 -15.93 -10.27
C ILE A 236 -13.34 -15.76 -9.31
N ALA A 237 -13.24 -14.82 -8.36
CA ALA A 237 -14.34 -14.48 -7.45
C ALA A 237 -14.14 -13.07 -6.89
N GLU A 238 -15.26 -12.46 -6.47
CA GLU A 238 -15.31 -11.16 -5.80
C GLU A 238 -16.53 -11.14 -4.87
N GLY A 239 -16.37 -10.61 -3.64
CA GLY A 239 -17.44 -10.54 -2.64
C GLY A 239 -16.89 -10.47 -1.23
N GLY A 240 -17.76 -10.66 -0.23
CA GLY A 240 -17.32 -10.79 1.16
C GLY A 240 -16.44 -12.04 1.36
N PHE A 241 -15.54 -12.00 2.35
CA PHE A 241 -14.58 -13.09 2.56
C PHE A 241 -15.25 -14.48 2.61
N ARG A 242 -16.35 -14.63 3.39
CA ARG A 242 -17.06 -15.92 3.51
C ARG A 242 -17.66 -16.39 2.20
N GLU A 243 -18.16 -15.47 1.39
CA GLU A 243 -18.72 -15.75 0.07
C GLU A 243 -17.62 -16.28 -0.88
N VAL A 244 -16.49 -15.56 -0.99
CA VAL A 244 -15.40 -16.00 -1.86
C VAL A 244 -14.74 -17.29 -1.37
N ALA A 245 -14.62 -17.50 -0.06
CA ALA A 245 -14.08 -18.74 0.52
C ALA A 245 -14.97 -19.96 0.26
N ALA A 246 -16.28 -19.76 0.12
CA ALA A 246 -17.23 -20.84 -0.23
C ALA A 246 -17.25 -21.15 -1.73
N HIS A 247 -16.71 -20.28 -2.58
CA HIS A 247 -16.76 -20.41 -4.04
C HIS A 247 -15.93 -21.62 -4.52
N ALA A 248 -16.51 -22.48 -5.36
CA ALA A 248 -15.88 -23.74 -5.79
C ALA A 248 -14.52 -23.52 -6.48
N ARG A 249 -14.43 -22.56 -7.43
CA ARG A 249 -13.17 -22.23 -8.13
C ARG A 249 -12.09 -21.72 -7.18
N VAL A 250 -12.46 -21.02 -6.09
CA VAL A 250 -11.51 -20.53 -5.08
C VAL A 250 -10.95 -21.70 -4.29
N ARG A 251 -11.81 -22.61 -3.81
CA ARG A 251 -11.37 -23.82 -3.10
C ARG A 251 -10.44 -24.67 -3.95
N GLN A 252 -10.80 -24.91 -5.21
CA GLN A 252 -9.96 -25.63 -6.17
C GLN A 252 -8.59 -24.95 -6.36
N ALA A 253 -8.55 -23.61 -6.53
CA ALA A 253 -7.31 -22.87 -6.73
C ALA A 253 -6.34 -22.94 -5.53
N TYR A 254 -6.86 -23.10 -4.30
CA TYR A 254 -6.04 -23.21 -3.08
C TYR A 254 -5.67 -24.64 -2.71
N LEU A 255 -6.51 -25.62 -3.04
CA LEU A 255 -6.26 -27.05 -2.72
C LEU A 255 -5.39 -27.75 -3.77
N GLY A 256 -5.22 -27.13 -4.95
CA GLY A 256 -4.62 -27.75 -6.12
C GLY A 256 -5.65 -28.63 -6.87
N GLU A 257 -5.47 -28.76 -8.16
CA GLU A 257 -6.14 -29.82 -8.92
C GLU A 257 -5.41 -31.13 -8.60
N ASP A 258 -6.13 -32.09 -8.00
CA ASP A 258 -5.75 -33.51 -8.10
C ASP A 258 -6.15 -34.04 -9.50
#